data_895a07fd54d5d998354f02bbf072fcfe
#
_entry.id   895a07fd54d5d998354f02bbf072fcfe
#
_cell.length_a   1.000
_cell.length_b   1.000
_cell.length_c   1.000
_cell.angle_alpha   90.00
_cell.angle_beta   90.00
_cell.angle_gamma   90.00
#
_symmetry.space_group_name_H-M   'P 1'
#
loop_
_entity.id
_entity.type
_entity.pdbx_description
1 polymer ?
#
loop_
_entity_poly.entity_id
_entity_poly.type
_entity_poly.pdbx_seq_one_letter_code
_entity_poly.pdbx_strand_id
1 'polypeptide(L)'
;MKKLHLILAACIVFTSVSAQVVNKMFPAMEAETVEDKKVKLPDAGKGKYTLLGLAYSKKSEDELNSWFQPIFQKFIQKNKGIFEGMGYDVNVFFVPMFTGVNAAATGTAKKKALKNIDPNLLPYILFYKGELKPYKEALDFEKKDVPYFFVLDKSGKILYATSGSYSQKKMDEVEGVLEDE
;
A
#
# COMPACT_ATOMS: atom_id res chain seq x y z
N MET A 1 -10.03 51.44 -29.40
CA MET A 1 -9.70 50.04 -29.73
C MET A 1 -9.32 49.34 -28.42
N LYS A 2 -10.28 48.63 -27.80
CA LYS A 2 -10.08 47.91 -26.52
C LYS A 2 -9.53 46.50 -26.84
N LYS A 3 -8.31 46.21 -26.43
CA LYS A 3 -7.70 44.83 -26.54
C LYS A 3 -8.28 43.97 -25.44
N LEU A 4 -9.13 43.03 -25.82
CA LEU A 4 -9.67 41.99 -24.96
C LEU A 4 -8.60 40.91 -24.76
N HIS A 5 -8.01 40.84 -23.56
CA HIS A 5 -7.07 39.77 -23.17
C HIS A 5 -7.90 38.57 -22.72
N LEU A 6 -7.94 37.55 -23.56
CA LEU A 6 -8.53 36.27 -23.25
C LEU A 6 -7.53 35.49 -22.38
N ILE A 7 -7.77 35.44 -21.08
CA ILE A 7 -6.99 34.59 -20.15
C ILE A 7 -7.56 33.16 -20.27
N LEU A 8 -6.82 32.30 -20.99
CA LEU A 8 -7.10 30.87 -21.04
C LEU A 8 -6.62 30.23 -19.74
N ALA A 9 -7.53 30.01 -18.79
CA ALA A 9 -7.26 29.26 -17.57
C ALA A 9 -7.12 27.76 -17.96
N ALA A 10 -5.89 27.29 -18.06
CA ALA A 10 -5.60 25.87 -18.17
C ALA A 10 -5.93 25.17 -16.87
N CYS A 11 -7.12 24.58 -16.75
CA CYS A 11 -7.44 23.65 -15.68
C CYS A 11 -6.56 22.42 -15.83
N ILE A 12 -5.48 22.34 -15.06
CA ILE A 12 -4.69 21.12 -14.92
C ILE A 12 -5.53 20.16 -14.07
N VAL A 13 -6.22 19.24 -14.75
CA VAL A 13 -6.93 18.14 -14.09
C VAL A 13 -5.87 17.17 -13.60
N PHE A 14 -5.47 17.28 -12.33
CA PHE A 14 -4.77 16.22 -11.64
C PHE A 14 -5.79 15.10 -11.40
N THR A 15 -5.88 14.15 -12.34
CA THR A 15 -6.62 12.91 -12.10
C THR A 15 -5.81 12.07 -11.10
N SER A 16 -6.14 12.21 -9.83
CA SER A 16 -5.64 11.34 -8.79
C SER A 16 -6.24 9.95 -8.99
N VAL A 17 -5.43 8.90 -9.04
CA VAL A 17 -5.83 7.47 -9.04
C VAL A 17 -6.87 7.17 -7.95
N SER A 18 -6.94 8.01 -6.93
CA SER A 18 -7.77 7.88 -5.74
C SER A 18 -9.28 7.77 -5.97
N ALA A 19 -9.83 8.48 -6.97
CA ALA A 19 -11.29 8.63 -7.06
C ALA A 19 -12.03 7.38 -7.56
N GLN A 20 -11.39 6.50 -8.35
CA GLN A 20 -12.07 5.35 -8.98
C GLN A 20 -12.19 4.14 -8.06
N VAL A 21 -11.32 3.97 -7.07
CA VAL A 21 -11.25 2.78 -6.22
C VAL A 21 -11.80 3.00 -4.81
N VAL A 22 -11.89 4.25 -4.36
CA VAL A 22 -12.48 4.60 -3.05
C VAL A 22 -13.93 4.14 -2.97
N ASN A 23 -14.34 3.65 -1.81
CA ASN A 23 -15.63 3.04 -1.51
C ASN A 23 -15.88 1.65 -2.14
N LYS A 24 -14.92 1.08 -2.87
CA LYS A 24 -14.99 -0.32 -3.33
C LYS A 24 -14.36 -1.26 -2.30
N MET A 25 -14.83 -2.51 -2.28
CA MET A 25 -14.16 -3.56 -1.51
C MET A 25 -12.80 -3.88 -2.10
N PHE A 26 -11.78 -4.04 -1.25
CA PHE A 26 -10.49 -4.53 -1.70
C PHE A 26 -10.64 -5.96 -2.23
N PRO A 27 -10.08 -6.28 -3.42
CA PRO A 27 -10.23 -7.60 -4.02
C PRO A 27 -9.55 -8.68 -3.15
N ALA A 28 -10.19 -9.84 -3.04
CA ALA A 28 -9.62 -10.96 -2.30
C ALA A 28 -8.23 -11.34 -2.82
N MET A 29 -7.27 -11.45 -1.93
CA MET A 29 -5.88 -11.79 -2.23
C MET A 29 -5.37 -12.83 -1.24
N GLU A 30 -4.84 -13.94 -1.73
CA GLU A 30 -4.10 -14.89 -0.90
C GLU A 30 -2.60 -14.63 -1.08
N ALA A 31 -1.93 -14.24 -0.01
CA ALA A 31 -0.50 -14.00 0.05
C ALA A 31 0.12 -14.89 1.14
N GLU A 32 1.45 -14.93 1.21
CA GLU A 32 2.17 -15.76 2.18
C GLU A 32 3.18 -14.92 2.96
N THR A 33 3.34 -15.24 4.24
CA THR A 33 4.46 -14.72 5.03
C THR A 33 5.80 -15.26 4.51
N VAL A 34 6.89 -14.75 5.05
CA VAL A 34 8.24 -15.27 4.79
C VAL A 34 8.41 -16.73 5.22
N GLU A 35 7.56 -17.21 6.16
CA GLU A 35 7.51 -18.58 6.67
C GLU A 35 6.47 -19.46 5.93
N ASP A 36 6.02 -19.06 4.75
CA ASP A 36 5.03 -19.77 3.92
C ASP A 36 3.63 -19.92 4.55
N LYS A 37 3.31 -19.13 5.60
CA LYS A 37 1.96 -19.11 6.17
C LYS A 37 1.03 -18.28 5.28
N LYS A 38 -0.11 -18.86 4.91
CA LYS A 38 -1.13 -18.20 4.08
C LYS A 38 -1.88 -17.12 4.84
N VAL A 39 -2.04 -15.97 4.20
CA VAL A 39 -2.79 -14.82 4.71
C VAL A 39 -3.77 -14.38 3.63
N LYS A 40 -5.05 -14.30 3.98
CA LYS A 40 -6.10 -13.83 3.07
C LYS A 40 -6.44 -12.37 3.37
N LEU A 41 -6.25 -11.51 2.38
CA LEU A 41 -6.64 -10.10 2.44
C LEU A 41 -7.97 -9.89 1.69
N PRO A 42 -8.85 -8.99 2.13
CA PRO A 42 -8.73 -8.16 3.32
C PRO A 42 -9.10 -8.85 4.64
N ASP A 43 -9.47 -10.15 4.64
CA ASP A 43 -10.02 -10.86 5.81
C ASP A 43 -9.09 -10.80 7.03
N ALA A 44 -7.77 -10.89 6.82
CA ALA A 44 -6.79 -10.81 7.90
C ALA A 44 -6.73 -9.43 8.58
N GLY A 45 -7.29 -8.41 7.93
CA GLY A 45 -7.38 -7.05 8.46
C GLY A 45 -8.71 -6.71 9.11
N LYS A 46 -9.74 -7.57 8.99
CA LYS A 46 -11.09 -7.28 9.49
C LYS A 46 -11.13 -6.94 10.98
N GLY A 47 -11.97 -5.97 11.30
CA GLY A 47 -12.11 -5.47 12.68
C GLY A 47 -11.19 -4.31 13.03
N LYS A 48 -10.17 -4.03 12.20
CA LYS A 48 -9.26 -2.89 12.33
C LYS A 48 -9.05 -2.23 10.97
N TYR A 49 -8.64 -0.97 10.99
CA TYR A 49 -8.13 -0.34 9.77
C TYR A 49 -6.92 -1.11 9.24
N THR A 50 -6.70 -1.06 7.95
CA THR A 50 -5.58 -1.76 7.33
C THR A 50 -4.88 -0.86 6.32
N LEU A 51 -3.57 -0.64 6.50
CA LEU A 51 -2.71 0.03 5.54
C LEU A 51 -1.99 -1.02 4.70
N LEU A 52 -2.27 -1.04 3.39
CA LEU A 52 -1.67 -1.96 2.42
C LEU A 52 -0.76 -1.22 1.45
N GLY A 53 0.47 -1.68 1.29
CA GLY A 53 1.39 -1.23 0.24
C GLY A 53 1.65 -2.36 -0.76
N LEU A 54 1.34 -2.16 -2.05
CA LEU A 54 1.51 -3.15 -3.12
C LEU A 54 2.56 -2.71 -4.11
N ALA A 55 3.40 -3.64 -4.58
CA ALA A 55 4.40 -3.39 -5.62
C ALA A 55 4.52 -4.62 -6.54
N TYR A 56 4.54 -4.42 -7.87
CA TYR A 56 4.57 -5.53 -8.84
C TYR A 56 5.66 -5.42 -9.91
N SER A 57 6.65 -4.57 -9.67
CA SER A 57 7.89 -4.50 -10.45
C SER A 57 9.07 -4.28 -9.53
N LYS A 58 10.28 -4.57 -10.01
CA LYS A 58 11.50 -4.35 -9.22
C LYS A 58 11.64 -2.89 -8.80
N LYS A 59 11.34 -1.95 -9.70
CA LYS A 59 11.43 -0.52 -9.38
C LYS A 59 10.36 -0.09 -8.38
N SER A 60 9.11 -0.60 -8.50
CA SER A 60 8.07 -0.31 -7.51
C SER A 60 8.38 -0.93 -6.15
N GLU A 61 9.05 -2.09 -6.08
CA GLU A 61 9.55 -2.66 -4.81
C GLU A 61 10.60 -1.76 -4.16
N ASP A 62 11.54 -1.23 -4.96
CA ASP A 62 12.58 -0.33 -4.45
C ASP A 62 11.95 0.98 -3.92
N GLU A 63 10.92 1.50 -4.57
CA GLU A 63 10.16 2.66 -4.09
C GLU A 63 9.26 2.33 -2.88
N LEU A 64 8.70 1.11 -2.80
CA LEU A 64 7.96 0.62 -1.63
C LEU A 64 8.81 0.67 -0.36
N ASN A 65 10.11 0.35 -0.48
CA ASN A 65 11.05 0.39 0.64
C ASN A 65 11.17 1.78 1.27
N SER A 66 10.91 2.87 0.52
CA SER A 66 10.94 4.23 1.06
C SER A 66 9.89 4.46 2.15
N TRP A 67 8.82 3.66 2.18
CA TRP A 67 7.75 3.75 3.14
C TRP A 67 7.99 2.92 4.42
N PHE A 68 8.91 1.94 4.39
CA PHE A 68 9.08 0.99 5.49
C PHE A 68 9.39 1.67 6.81
N GLN A 69 10.42 2.49 6.88
CA GLN A 69 10.81 3.16 8.12
C GLN A 69 9.77 4.18 8.61
N PRO A 70 9.24 5.09 7.76
CA PRO A 70 8.18 5.99 8.18
C PRO A 70 6.95 5.28 8.74
N ILE A 71 6.45 4.24 8.05
CA ILE A 71 5.30 3.45 8.51
C ILE A 71 5.63 2.69 9.80
N PHE A 72 6.82 2.09 9.89
CA PHE A 72 7.25 1.38 11.08
C PHE A 72 7.25 2.30 12.31
N GLN A 73 7.87 3.45 12.20
CA GLN A 73 7.95 4.42 13.30
C GLN A 73 6.57 4.95 13.71
N LYS A 74 5.71 5.21 12.73
CA LYS A 74 4.42 5.86 12.97
C LYS A 74 3.35 4.89 13.48
N PHE A 75 3.21 3.73 12.85
CA PHE A 75 2.08 2.83 13.06
C PHE A 75 2.44 1.53 13.80
N ILE A 76 3.71 1.10 13.75
CA ILE A 76 4.12 -0.19 14.31
C ILE A 76 4.85 0.00 15.64
N GLN A 77 5.87 0.84 15.66
CA GLN A 77 6.72 1.02 16.86
C GLN A 77 5.94 1.65 18.03
N LYS A 78 5.06 2.61 17.75
CA LYS A 78 4.22 3.26 18.78
C LYS A 78 3.18 2.34 19.41
N ASN A 79 2.91 1.19 18.80
CA ASN A 79 1.99 0.19 19.34
C ASN A 79 2.72 -0.91 20.15
N LYS A 80 4.00 -0.71 20.48
CA LYS A 80 4.82 -1.70 21.20
C LYS A 80 5.46 -1.10 22.47
N GLY A 81 5.58 -1.93 23.49
CA GLY A 81 6.28 -1.58 24.74
C GLY A 81 5.60 -0.47 25.52
N ILE A 82 6.38 0.50 26.02
CA ILE A 82 5.88 1.63 26.85
C ILE A 82 4.90 2.56 26.11
N PHE A 83 4.79 2.44 24.78
CA PHE A 83 3.88 3.22 23.94
C PHE A 83 2.64 2.41 23.50
N GLU A 84 2.43 1.21 24.08
CA GLU A 84 1.27 0.37 23.77
C GLU A 84 -0.03 1.13 24.07
N GLY A 85 -0.92 1.17 23.07
CA GLY A 85 -2.18 1.91 23.15
C GLY A 85 -2.10 3.42 22.83
N MET A 86 -0.91 3.97 22.57
CA MET A 86 -0.74 5.38 22.17
C MET A 86 -0.63 5.57 20.65
N GLY A 87 -0.66 4.50 19.90
CA GLY A 87 -0.58 4.50 18.44
C GLY A 87 -1.92 4.23 17.79
N TYR A 88 -1.91 4.24 16.45
CA TYR A 88 -3.08 3.90 15.65
C TYR A 88 -3.40 2.40 15.74
N ASP A 89 -4.68 2.02 15.92
CA ASP A 89 -5.12 0.62 15.86
C ASP A 89 -5.29 0.18 14.39
N VAL A 90 -4.17 0.00 13.69
CA VAL A 90 -4.09 -0.29 12.27
C VAL A 90 -3.23 -1.51 11.98
N ASN A 91 -3.72 -2.42 11.13
CA ASN A 91 -2.89 -3.45 10.55
C ASN A 91 -2.05 -2.85 9.41
N VAL A 92 -0.81 -3.31 9.27
CA VAL A 92 0.08 -2.89 8.19
C VAL A 92 0.54 -4.10 7.41
N PHE A 93 0.45 -4.06 6.08
CA PHE A 93 1.02 -5.09 5.21
C PHE A 93 1.70 -4.46 4.00
N PHE A 94 2.90 -4.92 3.70
CA PHE A 94 3.63 -4.65 2.47
C PHE A 94 3.62 -5.90 1.60
N VAL A 95 3.14 -5.78 0.37
CA VAL A 95 2.89 -6.95 -0.49
C VAL A 95 3.62 -6.80 -1.83
N PRO A 96 4.91 -7.21 -1.92
CA PRO A 96 5.54 -7.44 -3.21
C PRO A 96 4.79 -8.55 -3.97
N MET A 97 4.41 -8.24 -5.22
CA MET A 97 3.57 -9.10 -6.06
C MET A 97 4.41 -9.75 -7.16
N PHE A 98 4.61 -11.06 -7.07
CA PHE A 98 5.34 -11.87 -8.04
C PHE A 98 4.36 -12.46 -9.06
N THR A 99 4.29 -11.85 -10.23
CA THR A 99 3.27 -12.17 -11.24
C THR A 99 3.90 -12.63 -12.56
N GLY A 100 3.18 -13.44 -13.33
CA GLY A 100 3.64 -13.94 -14.62
C GLY A 100 4.98 -14.69 -14.51
N VAL A 101 5.93 -14.34 -15.36
CA VAL A 101 7.28 -14.98 -15.38
C VAL A 101 8.07 -14.77 -14.08
N ASN A 102 7.78 -13.71 -13.32
CA ASN A 102 8.44 -13.42 -12.06
C ASN A 102 7.90 -14.27 -10.90
N ALA A 103 6.80 -14.99 -11.07
CA ALA A 103 6.23 -15.83 -10.03
C ALA A 103 7.22 -16.89 -9.49
N ALA A 104 8.13 -17.37 -10.32
CA ALA A 104 9.17 -18.32 -9.92
C ALA A 104 10.21 -17.71 -8.96
N ALA A 105 10.36 -16.39 -8.95
CA ALA A 105 11.34 -15.68 -8.12
C ALA A 105 10.91 -15.51 -6.65
N THR A 106 9.66 -15.84 -6.28
CA THR A 106 9.11 -15.63 -4.92
C THR A 106 9.97 -16.26 -3.84
N GLY A 107 10.41 -17.51 -4.01
CA GLY A 107 11.27 -18.20 -3.03
C GLY A 107 12.63 -17.50 -2.83
N THR A 108 13.22 -17.00 -3.91
CA THR A 108 14.46 -16.21 -3.83
C THR A 108 14.23 -14.88 -3.13
N ALA A 109 13.09 -14.23 -3.38
CA ALA A 109 12.72 -12.97 -2.72
C ALA A 109 12.52 -13.15 -1.22
N LYS A 110 11.83 -14.21 -0.78
CA LYS A 110 11.68 -14.57 0.65
C LYS A 110 13.05 -14.76 1.33
N LYS A 111 13.97 -15.50 0.71
CA LYS A 111 15.34 -15.69 1.24
C LYS A 111 16.10 -14.36 1.34
N LYS A 112 15.97 -13.48 0.37
CA LYS A 112 16.58 -12.14 0.41
C LYS A 112 15.96 -11.27 1.50
N ALA A 113 14.64 -11.32 1.69
CA ALA A 113 13.94 -10.60 2.75
C ALA A 113 14.47 -11.01 4.14
N LEU A 114 14.54 -12.30 4.42
CA LEU A 114 15.11 -12.85 5.67
C LEU A 114 16.53 -12.35 5.95
N LYS A 115 17.33 -12.12 4.90
CA LYS A 115 18.73 -11.72 5.05
C LYS A 115 18.93 -10.22 5.19
N ASN A 116 18.10 -9.43 4.51
CA ASN A 116 18.38 -8.01 4.27
C ASN A 116 17.37 -7.05 4.90
N ILE A 117 16.21 -7.54 5.35
CA ILE A 117 15.17 -6.71 5.96
C ILE A 117 15.26 -6.82 7.48
N ASP A 118 15.02 -5.70 8.16
CA ASP A 118 14.95 -5.65 9.62
C ASP A 118 13.96 -6.73 10.12
N PRO A 119 14.36 -7.64 11.04
CA PRO A 119 13.49 -8.65 11.61
C PRO A 119 12.17 -8.11 12.17
N ASN A 120 12.15 -6.89 12.66
CA ASN A 120 10.93 -6.24 13.15
C ASN A 120 9.94 -5.88 12.05
N LEU A 121 10.37 -5.80 10.79
CA LEU A 121 9.52 -5.53 9.63
C LEU A 121 9.01 -6.80 8.95
N LEU A 122 9.70 -7.92 9.10
CA LEU A 122 9.35 -9.19 8.44
C LEU A 122 7.90 -9.64 8.68
N PRO A 123 7.30 -9.51 9.88
CA PRO A 123 5.91 -9.89 10.12
C PRO A 123 4.88 -9.11 9.28
N TYR A 124 5.25 -7.95 8.77
CA TYR A 124 4.40 -7.06 7.98
C TYR A 124 4.57 -7.24 6.47
N ILE A 125 5.45 -8.14 6.03
CA ILE A 125 5.71 -8.40 4.61
C ILE A 125 5.03 -9.69 4.20
N LEU A 126 4.14 -9.58 3.22
CA LEU A 126 3.47 -10.70 2.60
C LEU A 126 3.91 -10.82 1.13
N PHE A 127 4.04 -12.02 0.64
CA PHE A 127 4.47 -12.31 -0.73
C PHE A 127 3.27 -12.82 -1.51
N TYR A 128 2.79 -12.03 -2.47
CA TYR A 128 1.76 -12.49 -3.38
C TYR A 128 2.40 -13.20 -4.58
N LYS A 129 1.85 -14.35 -4.95
CA LYS A 129 2.23 -15.11 -6.14
C LYS A 129 0.98 -15.46 -6.94
N GLY A 130 0.84 -14.92 -8.15
CA GLY A 130 -0.36 -15.17 -8.95
C GLY A 130 -0.48 -14.27 -10.17
N GLU A 131 -1.71 -14.05 -10.60
CA GLU A 131 -2.02 -13.19 -11.73
C GLU A 131 -2.15 -11.72 -11.31
N LEU A 132 -1.62 -10.81 -12.12
CA LEU A 132 -1.73 -9.37 -11.88
C LEU A 132 -3.07 -8.80 -12.35
N LYS A 133 -3.63 -9.35 -13.43
CA LYS A 133 -4.76 -8.76 -14.15
C LYS A 133 -5.96 -8.41 -13.25
N PRO A 134 -6.45 -9.29 -12.36
CA PRO A 134 -7.60 -8.98 -11.51
C PRO A 134 -7.36 -7.75 -10.62
N TYR A 135 -6.14 -7.61 -10.09
CA TYR A 135 -5.78 -6.47 -9.22
C TYR A 135 -5.56 -5.19 -9.99
N LYS A 136 -4.94 -5.30 -11.17
CA LYS A 136 -4.73 -4.16 -12.05
C LYS A 136 -6.04 -3.49 -12.45
N GLU A 137 -7.05 -4.29 -12.77
CA GLU A 137 -8.39 -3.80 -13.14
C GLU A 137 -9.17 -3.28 -11.93
N ALA A 138 -9.16 -4.02 -10.80
CA ALA A 138 -9.94 -3.66 -9.62
C ALA A 138 -9.37 -2.47 -8.86
N LEU A 139 -8.04 -2.30 -8.84
CA LEU A 139 -7.32 -1.30 -8.06
C LEU A 139 -6.72 -0.18 -8.91
N ASP A 140 -7.03 -0.14 -10.21
CA ASP A 140 -6.59 0.89 -11.15
C ASP A 140 -5.07 1.10 -11.17
N PHE A 141 -4.32 0.01 -11.39
CA PHE A 141 -2.87 0.05 -11.50
C PHE A 141 -2.42 0.60 -12.86
N GLU A 142 -2.40 1.91 -13.01
CA GLU A 142 -2.00 2.57 -14.26
C GLU A 142 -0.49 2.51 -14.51
N LYS A 143 0.32 2.76 -13.46
CA LYS A 143 1.78 2.89 -13.56
C LYS A 143 2.46 1.65 -13.00
N LYS A 144 3.31 1.00 -13.83
CA LYS A 144 4.01 -0.23 -13.45
C LYS A 144 5.07 -0.01 -12.37
N ASP A 145 5.79 1.10 -12.44
CA ASP A 145 7.05 1.29 -11.72
C ASP A 145 6.89 2.12 -10.44
N VAL A 146 5.68 2.19 -9.89
CA VAL A 146 5.38 2.85 -8.61
C VAL A 146 4.64 1.89 -7.69
N PRO A 147 4.81 1.97 -6.36
CA PRO A 147 3.98 1.26 -5.40
C PRO A 147 2.61 1.93 -5.28
N TYR A 148 1.63 1.14 -4.84
CA TYR A 148 0.27 1.60 -4.55
C TYR A 148 -0.04 1.36 -3.09
N PHE A 149 -0.66 2.35 -2.43
CA PHE A 149 -1.06 2.27 -1.04
C PHE A 149 -2.56 2.47 -0.89
N PHE A 150 -3.16 1.68 -0.01
CA PHE A 150 -4.58 1.71 0.29
C PHE A 150 -4.80 1.72 1.80
N VAL A 151 -5.71 2.57 2.27
CA VAL A 151 -6.25 2.47 3.62
C VAL A 151 -7.62 1.81 3.51
N LEU A 152 -7.80 0.70 4.22
CA LEU A 152 -9.06 -0.03 4.28
C LEU A 152 -9.74 0.19 5.63
N ASP A 153 -11.07 0.27 5.61
CA ASP A 153 -11.88 0.24 6.82
C ASP A 153 -11.91 -1.16 7.46
N LYS A 154 -12.58 -1.27 8.59
CA LYS A 154 -12.75 -2.52 9.36
C LYS A 154 -13.47 -3.64 8.62
N SER A 155 -14.17 -3.32 7.52
CA SER A 155 -14.84 -4.29 6.65
C SER A 155 -13.99 -4.72 5.44
N GLY A 156 -12.91 -4.00 5.13
CA GLY A 156 -12.06 -4.19 3.96
C GLY A 156 -12.42 -3.31 2.77
N LYS A 157 -13.24 -2.26 2.98
CA LYS A 157 -13.55 -1.26 1.97
C LYS A 157 -12.45 -0.20 1.89
N ILE A 158 -12.09 0.22 0.70
CA ILE A 158 -11.05 1.23 0.45
C ILE A 158 -11.56 2.61 0.82
N LEU A 159 -10.92 3.26 1.79
CA LEU A 159 -11.18 4.64 2.21
C LEU A 159 -10.27 5.63 1.49
N TYR A 160 -9.03 5.24 1.23
CA TYR A 160 -8.03 6.09 0.62
C TYR A 160 -7.10 5.27 -0.27
N ALA A 161 -6.61 5.88 -1.35
CA ALA A 161 -5.62 5.29 -2.24
C ALA A 161 -4.60 6.35 -2.69
N THR A 162 -3.33 5.96 -2.75
CA THR A 162 -2.24 6.79 -3.29
C THR A 162 -1.19 5.93 -3.97
N SER A 163 -0.26 6.52 -4.69
CA SER A 163 0.81 5.80 -5.37
C SER A 163 2.13 6.56 -5.37
N GLY A 164 3.24 5.83 -5.61
CA GLY A 164 4.60 6.37 -5.69
C GLY A 164 5.36 6.35 -4.38
N SER A 165 6.57 6.87 -4.42
CA SER A 165 7.49 6.94 -3.27
C SER A 165 6.88 7.70 -2.11
N TYR A 166 7.41 7.44 -0.92
CA TYR A 166 7.06 8.17 0.31
C TYR A 166 7.18 9.68 0.14
N SER A 167 6.23 10.39 0.73
CA SER A 167 6.36 11.81 1.07
C SER A 167 5.57 12.10 2.35
N GLN A 168 5.99 13.11 3.10
CA GLN A 168 5.29 13.51 4.33
C GLN A 168 3.81 13.83 4.04
N LYS A 169 3.53 14.55 2.97
CA LYS A 169 2.15 14.87 2.56
C LYS A 169 1.27 13.62 2.43
N LYS A 170 1.76 12.55 1.79
CA LYS A 170 0.99 11.31 1.66
C LYS A 170 0.79 10.60 3.00
N MET A 171 1.79 10.70 3.90
CA MET A 171 1.66 10.15 5.24
C MET A 171 0.60 10.93 6.03
N ASP A 172 0.58 12.26 5.96
CA ASP A 172 -0.42 13.11 6.61
C ASP A 172 -1.84 12.79 6.08
N GLU A 173 -1.97 12.52 4.78
CA GLU A 173 -3.23 12.09 4.17
C GLU A 173 -3.69 10.71 4.69
N VAL A 174 -2.77 9.75 4.85
CA VAL A 174 -3.05 8.44 5.47
C VAL A 174 -3.48 8.58 6.93
N GLU A 175 -2.79 9.44 7.69
CA GLU A 175 -3.11 9.71 9.10
C GLU A 175 -4.49 10.35 9.23
N GLY A 176 -4.78 11.36 8.42
CA GLY A 176 -6.08 12.04 8.43
C GLY A 176 -7.25 11.06 8.26
N VAL A 177 -7.12 10.08 7.35
CA VAL A 177 -8.15 9.04 7.16
C VAL A 177 -8.30 8.13 8.38
N LEU A 178 -7.24 7.90 9.15
CA LEU A 178 -7.27 7.05 10.34
C LEU A 178 -7.75 7.81 11.60
N GLU A 179 -7.73 9.14 11.59
CA GLU A 179 -8.15 10.01 12.69
C GLU A 179 -9.61 10.47 12.58
N ASP A 180 -10.16 10.55 11.36
CA ASP A 180 -11.51 11.06 11.08
C ASP A 180 -12.66 10.09 11.45
N GLU A 181 -12.34 8.95 12.08
CA GLU A 181 -13.25 7.87 12.49
C GLU A 181 -13.04 7.45 13.96
#